data_0fe15761631ac51f3ec1cc56a7b3c1bb
#
_entry.id   0fe15761631ac51f3ec1cc56a7b3c1bb
#
_cell.length_a   1.000
_cell.length_b   1.000
_cell.length_c   1.000
_cell.angle_alpha   90.00
_cell.angle_beta   90.00
_cell.angle_gamma   90.00
#
_symmetry.space_group_name_H-M   'P 1'
#
loop_
_entity.id
_entity.type
_entity.pdbx_description
1 polymer ?
#
loop_
_entity_poly.entity_id
_entity_poly.type
_entity_poly.pdbx_seq_one_letter_code
_entity_poly.pdbx_strand_id
1 'polypeptide(L)'
;MNKKFTTKNLVMAGVLTALSVILTRLFSVQLTESMRIGIGPLPILMVGIAFGPLLGAISGLGADLIGFMINAGGQFHLGFTMSSILTGLIPGLVACYFLKKKKNLNLTIILSIVLVYGVVHLILNSYWLNGLYGTPFTTLVAARATKVVIEAVVVGIILEILMRRFIKYSFGEEGTF
;
A
#
# COMPACT_ATOMS: atom_id res chain seq x y z
N MET A 1 1.19 14.39 -16.58
CA MET A 1 2.63 14.31 -16.29
C MET A 1 3.14 12.94 -16.72
N ASN A 2 3.88 12.86 -17.84
CA ASN A 2 4.64 11.65 -18.13
C ASN A 2 5.80 11.60 -17.11
N LYS A 3 5.58 10.96 -15.97
CA LYS A 3 6.68 10.58 -15.08
C LYS A 3 7.44 9.48 -15.81
N LYS A 4 8.45 9.90 -16.57
CA LYS A 4 9.34 8.98 -17.29
C LYS A 4 9.94 8.02 -16.28
N PHE A 5 10.04 6.75 -16.64
CA PHE A 5 10.82 5.75 -15.92
C PHE A 5 12.29 6.22 -15.91
N THR A 6 12.66 6.97 -14.89
CA THR A 6 14.07 7.33 -14.70
C THR A 6 14.72 6.27 -13.83
N THR A 7 16.00 6.00 -14.07
CA THR A 7 16.79 5.06 -13.25
C THR A 7 16.71 5.42 -11.77
N LYS A 8 16.72 6.72 -11.43
CA LYS A 8 16.54 7.21 -10.07
C LYS A 8 15.22 6.73 -9.45
N ASN A 9 14.09 6.91 -10.17
CA ASN A 9 12.77 6.51 -9.68
C ASN A 9 12.66 4.99 -9.52
N LEU A 10 13.28 4.23 -10.42
CA LEU A 10 13.29 2.77 -10.36
C LEU A 10 14.07 2.26 -9.15
N VAL A 11 15.26 2.83 -8.89
CA VAL A 11 16.07 2.48 -7.72
C VAL A 11 15.34 2.84 -6.43
N MET A 12 14.75 4.03 -6.34
CA MET A 12 13.98 4.44 -5.15
C MET A 12 12.75 3.55 -4.92
N ALA A 13 12.04 3.18 -5.99
CA ALA A 13 10.91 2.24 -5.90
C ALA A 13 11.40 0.86 -5.43
N GLY A 14 12.53 0.36 -5.91
CA GLY A 14 13.14 -0.89 -5.47
C GLY A 14 13.50 -0.87 -3.97
N VAL A 15 14.13 0.19 -3.49
CA VAL A 15 14.47 0.37 -2.06
C VAL A 15 13.21 0.41 -1.20
N LEU A 16 12.18 1.16 -1.61
CA LEU A 16 10.91 1.22 -0.88
C LEU A 16 10.17 -0.12 -0.92
N THR A 17 10.26 -0.88 -2.02
CA THR A 17 9.71 -2.23 -2.11
C THR A 17 10.40 -3.18 -1.13
N ALA A 18 11.73 -3.16 -1.07
CA ALA A 18 12.50 -3.95 -0.11
C ALA A 18 12.13 -3.57 1.34
N LEU A 19 12.00 -2.27 1.63
CA LEU A 19 11.56 -1.79 2.94
C LEU A 19 10.15 -2.32 3.28
N SER A 20 9.23 -2.32 2.32
CA SER A 20 7.88 -2.89 2.51
C SER A 20 7.93 -4.37 2.86
N VAL A 21 8.78 -5.16 2.19
CA VAL A 21 8.99 -6.59 2.50
C VAL A 21 9.47 -6.75 3.94
N ILE A 22 10.48 -5.99 4.34
CA ILE A 22 11.04 -6.02 5.70
C ILE A 22 9.95 -5.68 6.73
N LEU A 23 9.24 -4.58 6.55
CA LEU A 23 8.18 -4.16 7.46
C LEU A 23 7.02 -5.17 7.54
N THR A 24 6.68 -5.80 6.41
CA THR A 24 5.59 -6.78 6.37
C THR A 24 5.98 -8.12 6.96
N ARG A 25 7.23 -8.57 6.80
CA ARG A 25 7.66 -9.93 7.16
C ARG A 25 8.40 -10.01 8.48
N LEU A 26 9.16 -8.97 8.85
CA LEU A 26 9.96 -8.94 10.07
C LEU A 26 9.34 -8.08 11.18
N PHE A 27 8.68 -6.97 10.84
CA PHE A 27 8.14 -6.00 11.81
C PHE A 27 6.62 -6.03 11.93
N SER A 28 5.93 -7.02 11.34
CA SER A 28 4.49 -7.19 11.54
C SER A 28 4.21 -8.24 12.61
N VAL A 29 3.18 -7.98 13.42
CA VAL A 29 2.70 -8.93 14.42
C VAL A 29 1.58 -9.77 13.82
N GLN A 30 1.76 -11.07 13.78
CA GLN A 30 0.74 -12.01 13.36
C GLN A 30 -0.09 -12.42 14.55
N LEU A 31 -1.35 -11.97 14.59
CA LEU A 31 -2.29 -12.30 15.67
C LEU A 31 -2.97 -13.64 15.45
N THR A 32 -3.30 -13.93 14.19
CA THR A 32 -3.90 -15.22 13.74
C THR A 32 -3.41 -15.50 12.32
N GLU A 33 -3.64 -16.72 11.82
CA GLU A 33 -3.31 -17.08 10.42
C GLU A 33 -3.97 -16.13 9.39
N SER A 34 -5.13 -15.58 9.73
CA SER A 34 -5.89 -14.66 8.87
C SER A 34 -5.68 -13.18 9.19
N MET A 35 -4.97 -12.85 10.28
CA MET A 35 -4.85 -11.47 10.78
C MET A 35 -3.43 -11.11 11.17
N ARG A 36 -2.84 -10.20 10.39
CA ARG A 36 -1.51 -9.61 10.63
C ARG A 36 -1.64 -8.10 10.76
N ILE A 37 -1.01 -7.50 11.76
CA ILE A 37 -0.96 -6.05 11.99
C ILE A 37 0.45 -5.54 11.67
N GLY A 38 0.54 -4.46 10.88
CA GLY A 38 1.81 -3.86 10.54
C GLY A 38 1.70 -2.68 9.58
N ILE A 39 2.79 -1.95 9.47
CA ILE A 39 2.92 -0.77 8.59
C ILE A 39 3.51 -1.11 7.21
N GLY A 40 3.53 -2.39 6.85
CA GLY A 40 4.11 -2.90 5.61
C GLY A 40 3.60 -2.26 4.32
N PRO A 41 2.31 -1.95 4.16
CA PRO A 41 1.77 -1.29 2.96
C PRO A 41 2.29 0.14 2.74
N LEU A 42 2.81 0.81 3.78
CA LEU A 42 3.20 2.21 3.74
C LEU A 42 4.20 2.55 2.62
N PRO A 43 5.33 1.83 2.44
CA PRO A 43 6.27 2.15 1.36
C PRO A 43 5.67 1.95 -0.04
N ILE A 44 4.76 0.97 -0.22
CA ILE A 44 4.08 0.73 -1.50
C ILE A 44 3.15 1.90 -1.82
N LEU A 45 2.39 2.41 -0.84
CA LEU A 45 1.57 3.60 -0.98
C LEU A 45 2.42 4.81 -1.40
N MET A 46 3.61 4.99 -0.77
CA MET A 46 4.55 6.05 -1.14
C MET A 46 5.01 5.93 -2.60
N VAL A 47 5.37 4.72 -3.06
CA VAL A 47 5.76 4.49 -4.45
C VAL A 47 4.62 4.87 -5.40
N GLY A 48 3.40 4.42 -5.11
CA GLY A 48 2.22 4.76 -5.92
C GLY A 48 2.02 6.26 -6.05
N ILE A 49 2.00 7.00 -4.93
CA ILE A 49 1.79 8.45 -4.92
C ILE A 49 2.95 9.19 -5.59
N ALA A 50 4.21 8.83 -5.27
CA ALA A 50 5.40 9.56 -5.74
C ALA A 50 5.73 9.28 -7.21
N PHE A 51 5.68 8.02 -7.64
CA PHE A 51 6.17 7.60 -8.96
C PHE A 51 5.06 7.16 -9.91
N GLY A 52 3.83 7.07 -9.44
CA GLY A 52 2.65 6.79 -10.26
C GLY A 52 2.19 5.33 -10.21
N PRO A 53 1.05 5.03 -10.90
CA PRO A 53 0.32 3.78 -10.72
C PRO A 53 1.10 2.55 -11.18
N LEU A 54 1.87 2.65 -12.26
CA LEU A 54 2.58 1.49 -12.82
C LEU A 54 3.72 1.03 -11.90
N LEU A 55 4.57 1.97 -11.42
CA LEU A 55 5.62 1.63 -10.46
C LEU A 55 5.04 1.17 -9.13
N GLY A 56 3.92 1.77 -8.67
CA GLY A 56 3.20 1.31 -7.50
C GLY A 56 2.71 -0.14 -7.63
N ALA A 57 2.10 -0.49 -8.77
CA ALA A 57 1.62 -1.84 -9.06
C ALA A 57 2.76 -2.87 -9.10
N ILE A 58 3.86 -2.55 -9.79
CA ILE A 58 5.06 -3.41 -9.85
C ILE A 58 5.68 -3.60 -8.47
N SER A 59 5.75 -2.53 -7.67
CA SER A 59 6.24 -2.59 -6.29
C SER A 59 5.37 -3.47 -5.40
N GLY A 60 4.04 -3.36 -5.53
CA GLY A 60 3.09 -4.22 -4.82
C GLY A 60 3.25 -5.69 -5.19
N LEU A 61 3.34 -5.99 -6.49
CA LEU A 61 3.60 -7.34 -6.99
C LEU A 61 4.92 -7.89 -6.43
N GLY A 62 6.02 -7.14 -6.57
CA GLY A 62 7.34 -7.54 -6.11
C GLY A 62 7.40 -7.74 -4.60
N ALA A 63 6.78 -6.86 -3.82
CA ALA A 63 6.73 -6.98 -2.37
C ALA A 63 5.99 -8.24 -1.91
N ASP A 64 4.89 -8.61 -2.57
CA ASP A 64 4.15 -9.82 -2.23
C ASP A 64 4.92 -11.08 -2.58
N LEU A 65 5.43 -11.20 -3.81
CA LEU A 65 6.16 -12.37 -4.27
C LEU A 65 7.46 -12.59 -3.48
N ILE A 66 8.30 -11.55 -3.36
CA ILE A 66 9.55 -11.62 -2.60
C ILE A 66 9.26 -11.88 -1.13
N GLY A 67 8.26 -11.20 -0.58
CA GLY A 67 7.84 -11.39 0.80
C GLY A 67 7.39 -12.82 1.06
N PHE A 68 6.61 -13.43 0.16
CA PHE A 68 6.17 -14.81 0.28
C PHE A 68 7.36 -15.78 0.24
N MET A 69 8.34 -15.56 -0.64
CA MET A 69 9.56 -16.40 -0.72
C MET A 69 10.41 -16.34 0.57
N ILE A 70 10.44 -15.19 1.26
CA ILE A 70 11.21 -15.04 2.51
C ILE A 70 10.48 -15.66 3.70
N ASN A 71 9.20 -15.38 3.82
CA ASN A 71 8.37 -15.92 4.91
C ASN A 71 6.91 -16.02 4.42
N ALA A 72 6.50 -17.23 4.09
CA ALA A 72 5.18 -17.50 3.53
C ALA A 72 4.04 -17.04 4.46
N GLY A 73 4.15 -17.26 5.78
CA GLY A 73 3.17 -16.83 6.78
C GLY A 73 1.74 -17.32 6.55
N GLY A 74 1.54 -18.30 5.65
CA GLY A 74 0.24 -18.87 5.24
C GLY A 74 0.32 -19.47 3.82
N GLN A 75 -0.82 -19.88 3.27
CA GLN A 75 -0.89 -20.41 1.91
C GLN A 75 -0.77 -19.29 0.86
N PHE A 76 -0.05 -19.58 -0.23
CA PHE A 76 -0.01 -18.67 -1.38
C PHE A 76 -1.38 -18.61 -2.05
N HIS A 77 -1.88 -17.38 -2.25
CA HIS A 77 -3.14 -17.18 -2.94
C HIS A 77 -3.04 -15.95 -3.86
N LEU A 78 -3.27 -16.15 -5.15
CA LEU A 78 -3.19 -15.09 -6.16
C LEU A 78 -4.05 -13.85 -5.84
N GLY A 79 -5.13 -14.03 -5.10
CA GLY A 79 -5.96 -12.93 -4.63
C GLY A 79 -5.20 -11.93 -3.75
N PHE A 80 -4.30 -12.37 -2.88
CA PHE A 80 -3.48 -11.46 -2.06
C PHE A 80 -2.44 -10.72 -2.91
N THR A 81 -1.89 -11.39 -3.92
CA THR A 81 -1.01 -10.74 -4.91
C THR A 81 -1.76 -9.63 -5.66
N MET A 82 -3.00 -9.88 -6.09
CA MET A 82 -3.86 -8.84 -6.69
C MET A 82 -4.14 -7.69 -5.72
N SER A 83 -4.42 -8.00 -4.46
CA SER A 83 -4.59 -6.97 -3.42
C SER A 83 -3.32 -6.13 -3.22
N SER A 84 -2.14 -6.75 -3.27
CA SER A 84 -0.87 -6.05 -3.14
C SER A 84 -0.59 -5.13 -4.34
N ILE A 85 -0.89 -5.59 -5.56
CA ILE A 85 -0.84 -4.77 -6.78
C ILE A 85 -1.77 -3.55 -6.65
N LEU A 86 -3.02 -3.76 -6.22
CA LEU A 86 -3.99 -2.69 -6.04
C LEU A 86 -3.58 -1.70 -4.95
N THR A 87 -2.90 -2.16 -3.90
CA THR A 87 -2.36 -1.30 -2.83
C THR A 87 -1.38 -0.26 -3.36
N GLY A 88 -0.64 -0.55 -4.42
CA GLY A 88 0.25 0.41 -5.07
C GLY A 88 -0.40 1.15 -6.26
N LEU A 89 -1.27 0.47 -7.01
CA LEU A 89 -1.95 1.03 -8.19
C LEU A 89 -2.92 2.15 -7.83
N ILE A 90 -3.80 1.92 -6.86
CA ILE A 90 -4.87 2.86 -6.47
C ILE A 90 -4.30 4.22 -6.04
N PRO A 91 -3.34 4.32 -5.10
CA PRO A 91 -2.79 5.62 -4.71
C PRO A 91 -2.09 6.32 -5.86
N GLY A 92 -1.47 5.56 -6.78
CA GLY A 92 -0.90 6.11 -8.00
C GLY A 92 -1.94 6.72 -8.94
N LEU A 93 -3.08 6.08 -9.14
CA LEU A 93 -4.20 6.61 -9.92
C LEU A 93 -4.81 7.85 -9.27
N VAL A 94 -5.05 7.79 -7.96
CA VAL A 94 -5.55 8.93 -7.17
C VAL A 94 -4.59 10.11 -7.29
N ALA A 95 -3.27 9.89 -7.12
CA ALA A 95 -2.27 10.93 -7.28
C ALA A 95 -2.24 11.51 -8.70
N CYS A 96 -2.32 10.67 -9.73
CA CYS A 96 -2.38 11.14 -11.11
C CYS A 96 -3.61 12.02 -11.39
N TYR A 97 -4.75 11.70 -10.80
CA TYR A 97 -5.98 12.46 -11.00
C TYR A 97 -5.99 13.77 -10.21
N PHE A 98 -5.64 13.73 -8.92
CA PHE A 98 -5.77 14.87 -8.02
C PHE A 98 -4.58 15.83 -8.07
N LEU A 99 -3.34 15.33 -8.17
CA LEU A 99 -2.16 16.18 -8.24
C LEU A 99 -2.05 16.90 -9.61
N LYS A 100 -2.51 16.30 -10.72
CA LYS A 100 -2.61 17.00 -12.01
C LYS A 100 -3.53 18.22 -11.97
N LYS A 101 -4.54 18.24 -11.12
CA LYS A 101 -5.51 19.34 -10.98
C LYS A 101 -5.12 20.36 -9.90
N LYS A 102 -3.85 20.41 -9.45
CA LYS A 102 -3.38 21.27 -8.35
C LYS A 102 -4.21 21.12 -7.05
N LYS A 103 -4.76 19.92 -6.80
CA LYS A 103 -5.49 19.62 -5.57
C LYS A 103 -4.53 19.16 -4.47
N ASN A 104 -4.92 19.41 -3.23
CA ASN A 104 -4.10 19.22 -2.04
C ASN A 104 -3.56 17.80 -1.87
N LEU A 105 -2.27 17.67 -1.54
CA LEU A 105 -1.61 16.41 -1.19
C LEU A 105 -2.38 15.63 -0.11
N ASN A 106 -2.90 16.33 0.90
CA ASN A 106 -3.67 15.73 1.99
C ASN A 106 -4.90 14.98 1.47
N LEU A 107 -5.67 15.58 0.55
CA LEU A 107 -6.82 14.92 -0.06
C LEU A 107 -6.41 13.66 -0.84
N THR A 108 -5.29 13.72 -1.54
CA THR A 108 -4.72 12.56 -2.26
C THR A 108 -4.38 11.43 -1.28
N ILE A 109 -3.74 11.74 -0.16
CA ILE A 109 -3.37 10.76 0.87
C ILE A 109 -4.62 10.17 1.52
N ILE A 110 -5.56 11.00 1.98
CA ILE A 110 -6.78 10.55 2.64
C ILE A 110 -7.58 9.63 1.71
N LEU A 111 -7.80 10.05 0.47
CA LEU A 111 -8.56 9.24 -0.49
C LEU A 111 -7.85 7.93 -0.83
N SER A 112 -6.52 7.95 -0.96
CA SER A 112 -5.73 6.73 -1.17
C SER A 112 -5.86 5.76 -0.01
N ILE A 113 -5.77 6.23 1.23
CA ILE A 113 -5.92 5.43 2.44
C ILE A 113 -7.33 4.83 2.51
N VAL A 114 -8.37 5.65 2.33
CA VAL A 114 -9.77 5.19 2.39
C VAL A 114 -10.04 4.11 1.34
N LEU A 115 -9.59 4.31 0.11
CA LEU A 115 -9.79 3.33 -0.96
C LEU A 115 -8.97 2.04 -0.73
N VAL A 116 -7.70 2.16 -0.35
CA VAL A 116 -6.86 0.97 -0.15
C VAL A 116 -7.30 0.19 1.08
N TYR A 117 -7.47 0.84 2.22
CA TYR A 117 -7.86 0.13 3.44
C TYR A 117 -9.32 -0.31 3.43
N GLY A 118 -10.24 0.50 2.91
CA GLY A 118 -11.66 0.15 2.82
C GLY A 118 -11.92 -0.93 1.75
N VAL A 119 -11.46 -0.72 0.52
CA VAL A 119 -11.78 -1.65 -0.56
C VAL A 119 -10.83 -2.85 -0.58
N VAL A 120 -9.50 -2.62 -0.53
CA VAL A 120 -8.54 -3.71 -0.72
C VAL A 120 -8.37 -4.51 0.58
N HIS A 121 -8.02 -3.84 1.70
CA HIS A 121 -7.70 -4.56 2.94
C HIS A 121 -8.93 -5.06 3.70
N LEU A 122 -10.07 -4.36 3.65
CA LEU A 122 -11.27 -4.81 4.34
C LEU A 122 -12.13 -5.72 3.46
N ILE A 123 -12.54 -5.27 2.27
CA ILE A 123 -13.50 -6.01 1.44
C ILE A 123 -12.78 -7.12 0.67
N LEU A 124 -11.81 -6.78 -0.16
CA LEU A 124 -11.20 -7.73 -1.09
C LEU A 124 -10.41 -8.84 -0.36
N ASN A 125 -9.61 -8.47 0.65
CA ASN A 125 -8.89 -9.47 1.43
C ASN A 125 -9.81 -10.36 2.26
N SER A 126 -10.96 -9.87 2.75
CA SER A 126 -11.95 -10.70 3.42
C SER A 126 -12.63 -11.65 2.44
N TYR A 127 -12.84 -11.24 1.20
CA TYR A 127 -13.36 -12.11 0.15
C TYR A 127 -12.40 -13.27 -0.16
N TRP A 128 -11.10 -12.99 -0.30
CA TRP A 128 -10.10 -14.05 -0.52
C TRP A 128 -9.99 -15.00 0.66
N LEU A 129 -10.05 -14.49 1.89
CA LEU A 129 -10.02 -15.32 3.10
C LEU A 129 -11.27 -16.20 3.24
N ASN A 130 -12.42 -15.69 2.85
CA ASN A 130 -13.65 -16.50 2.79
C ASN A 130 -13.48 -17.70 1.85
N GLY A 131 -12.94 -17.47 0.65
CA GLY A 131 -12.65 -18.54 -0.31
C GLY A 131 -11.59 -19.53 0.18
N LEU A 132 -10.60 -19.07 0.95
CA LEU A 132 -9.48 -19.90 1.39
C LEU A 132 -9.80 -20.75 2.64
N TYR A 133 -10.49 -20.15 3.61
CA TYR A 133 -10.76 -20.77 4.92
C TYR A 133 -12.24 -21.15 5.15
N GLY A 134 -13.14 -20.83 4.22
CA GLY A 134 -14.57 -21.11 4.35
C GLY A 134 -15.28 -20.30 5.45
N THR A 135 -14.60 -19.33 6.07
CA THR A 135 -15.19 -18.49 7.13
C THR A 135 -16.19 -17.51 6.52
N PRO A 136 -17.39 -17.31 7.09
CA PRO A 136 -18.39 -16.39 6.54
C PRO A 136 -17.84 -14.98 6.34
N PHE A 137 -18.11 -14.38 5.18
CA PHE A 137 -17.59 -13.05 4.80
C PHE A 137 -17.92 -11.95 5.81
N THR A 138 -19.15 -11.94 6.32
CA THR A 138 -19.62 -10.97 7.31
C THR A 138 -18.82 -11.02 8.61
N THR A 139 -18.52 -12.24 9.08
CA THR A 139 -17.71 -12.46 10.28
C THR A 139 -16.29 -11.96 10.09
N LEU A 140 -15.69 -12.23 8.92
CA LEU A 140 -14.34 -11.73 8.59
C LEU A 140 -14.28 -10.20 8.52
N VAL A 141 -15.26 -9.58 7.87
CA VAL A 141 -15.32 -8.11 7.77
C VAL A 141 -15.48 -7.49 9.16
N ALA A 142 -16.38 -8.00 9.99
CA ALA A 142 -16.60 -7.49 11.35
C ALA A 142 -15.35 -7.63 12.23
N ALA A 143 -14.72 -8.81 12.22
CA ALA A 143 -13.50 -9.06 13.00
C ALA A 143 -12.31 -8.20 12.56
N ARG A 144 -12.22 -7.86 11.28
CA ARG A 144 -11.09 -7.09 10.69
C ARG A 144 -11.33 -5.59 10.67
N ALA A 145 -12.57 -5.13 10.79
CA ALA A 145 -12.91 -3.71 10.68
C ALA A 145 -12.09 -2.84 11.66
N THR A 146 -12.06 -3.21 12.93
CA THR A 146 -11.34 -2.46 13.97
C THR A 146 -9.84 -2.38 13.65
N LYS A 147 -9.22 -3.52 13.28
CA LYS A 147 -7.82 -3.58 12.89
C LYS A 147 -7.53 -2.68 11.69
N VAL A 148 -8.34 -2.77 10.63
CA VAL A 148 -8.16 -2.02 9.38
C VAL A 148 -8.27 -0.52 9.62
N VAL A 149 -9.22 -0.08 10.48
CA VAL A 149 -9.37 1.34 10.84
C VAL A 149 -8.14 1.85 11.59
N ILE A 150 -7.65 1.10 12.58
CA ILE A 150 -6.45 1.48 13.35
C ILE A 150 -5.23 1.58 12.42
N GLU A 151 -4.99 0.58 11.57
CA GLU A 151 -3.90 0.60 10.59
C GLU A 151 -4.03 1.78 9.61
N ALA A 152 -5.23 2.05 9.11
CA ALA A 152 -5.48 3.16 8.19
C ALA A 152 -5.11 4.51 8.82
N VAL A 153 -5.46 4.74 10.08
CA VAL A 153 -5.12 5.97 10.81
C VAL A 153 -3.62 6.07 11.03
N VAL A 154 -2.99 5.01 11.55
CA VAL A 154 -1.55 5.02 11.85
C VAL A 154 -0.73 5.20 10.57
N VAL A 155 -1.02 4.41 9.54
CA VAL A 155 -0.33 4.50 8.25
C VAL A 155 -0.61 5.84 7.58
N GLY A 156 -1.83 6.38 7.71
CA GLY A 156 -2.20 7.69 7.16
C GLY A 156 -1.36 8.83 7.75
N ILE A 157 -1.22 8.87 9.07
CA ILE A 157 -0.40 9.88 9.76
C ILE A 157 1.07 9.77 9.34
N ILE A 158 1.63 8.55 9.37
CA ILE A 158 3.03 8.32 9.00
C ILE A 158 3.25 8.67 7.52
N LEU A 159 2.35 8.27 6.64
CA LEU A 159 2.41 8.54 5.21
C LEU A 159 2.40 10.04 4.92
N GLU A 160 1.56 10.82 5.61
CA GLU A 160 1.51 12.27 5.45
C GLU A 160 2.83 12.92 5.84
N ILE A 161 3.39 12.56 7.00
CA ILE A 161 4.68 13.09 7.48
C ILE A 161 5.81 12.75 6.50
N LEU A 162 5.89 11.48 6.08
CA LEU A 162 6.94 11.03 5.18
C LEU A 162 6.80 11.63 3.79
N MET A 163 5.59 11.70 3.22
CA MET A 163 5.37 12.27 1.89
C MET A 163 5.70 13.75 1.82
N ARG A 164 5.38 14.52 2.86
CA ARG A 164 5.77 15.95 2.92
C ARG A 164 7.28 16.12 2.91
N ARG A 165 8.02 15.32 3.68
CA ARG A 165 9.49 15.33 3.71
C ARG A 165 10.09 14.82 2.40
N PHE A 166 9.54 13.72 1.86
CA PHE A 166 10.00 13.12 0.63
C PHE A 166 9.87 14.06 -0.57
N ILE A 167 8.75 14.74 -0.70
CA ILE A 167 8.51 15.72 -1.77
C ILE A 167 9.50 16.88 -1.66
N LYS A 168 9.69 17.44 -0.46
CA LYS A 168 10.66 18.53 -0.23
C LYS A 168 12.08 18.11 -0.61
N TYR A 169 12.49 16.90 -0.28
CA TYR A 169 13.84 16.40 -0.60
C TYR A 169 14.04 16.04 -2.07
N SER A 170 13.04 15.40 -2.71
CA SER A 170 13.19 14.87 -4.06
C SER A 170 12.96 15.89 -5.16
N PHE A 171 12.16 16.92 -4.91
CA PHE A 171 11.72 17.90 -5.92
C PHE A 171 12.12 19.35 -5.59
N GLY A 172 12.81 19.61 -4.47
CA GLY A 172 13.21 20.95 -4.02
C GLY A 172 12.04 21.80 -3.52
N GLU A 173 12.33 23.04 -3.08
CA GLU A 173 11.30 23.97 -2.59
C GLU A 173 10.34 24.47 -3.70
N GLU A 174 10.70 24.33 -4.97
CA GLU A 174 9.87 24.71 -6.13
C GLU A 174 8.84 23.64 -6.54
N GLY A 175 8.82 22.50 -5.86
CA GLY A 175 7.90 21.38 -6.13
C GLY A 175 6.48 21.58 -5.61
N THR A 176 5.91 22.75 -5.78
CA THR A 176 4.44 22.92 -5.65
C THR A 176 3.78 22.33 -6.89
N PHE A 177 3.07 21.22 -6.67
CA PHE A 177 2.22 20.58 -7.69
C PHE A 177 1.04 21.46 -8.08
#